data_c24612812e3e8fb4da9cd01724c70831
#
_entry.id   c24612812e3e8fb4da9cd01724c70831
#
_cell.length_a   1.000
_cell.length_b   1.000
_cell.length_c   1.000
_cell.angle_alpha   90.00
_cell.angle_beta   90.00
_cell.angle_gamma   90.00
#
_symmetry.space_group_name_H-M   'P 1'
#
loop_
_entity.id
_entity.type
_entity.pdbx_description
1 polymer ?
#
loop_
_entity_poly.entity_id
_entity_poly.type
_entity_poly.pdbx_seq_one_letter_code
_entity_poly.pdbx_strand_id
1 'polypeptide(L)'
;MNEKKHILVVDDDQRIRKLIQKYLRMNNYLVSTASNASEAFRYITIIDFDLFIVDVMMPGEDGLSLTKKLLDKFYTPIILLTARKETSDRIIGLETGADDYISKPFEPRELILRMESIFKRIKKFDEKKSKKDIRIGFLKFDSRRQELWNGNNLI
;
A
#
# COMPACT_ATOMS: atom_id res chain seq x y z
N MET A 1 -16.45 8.02 14.84
CA MET A 1 -15.55 8.93 14.19
C MET A 1 -14.50 8.18 13.39
N ASN A 2 -14.32 8.56 12.15
CA ASN A 2 -13.39 7.84 11.30
C ASN A 2 -12.01 8.46 11.35
N GLU A 3 -11.02 7.63 11.60
CA GLU A 3 -9.66 8.10 11.52
C GLU A 3 -9.28 8.20 10.05
N LYS A 4 -8.47 9.20 9.74
CA LYS A 4 -7.97 9.33 8.37
C LYS A 4 -6.94 8.25 8.09
N LYS A 5 -6.99 7.68 6.92
CA LYS A 5 -6.00 6.70 6.50
C LYS A 5 -4.72 7.41 6.09
N HIS A 6 -3.59 6.82 6.43
CA HIS A 6 -2.28 7.41 6.17
C HIS A 6 -1.62 6.68 5.01
N ILE A 7 -1.25 7.45 4.00
CA ILE A 7 -0.69 6.94 2.75
C ILE A 7 0.77 7.36 2.66
N LEU A 8 1.64 6.43 2.27
CA LEU A 8 3.03 6.76 1.98
C LEU A 8 3.22 6.74 0.47
N VAL A 9 3.70 7.84 -0.08
CA VAL A 9 3.97 7.96 -1.51
C VAL A 9 5.47 7.97 -1.72
N VAL A 10 5.98 7.02 -2.50
CA VAL A 10 7.41 6.90 -2.78
C VAL A 10 7.64 7.10 -4.26
N ASP A 11 8.24 8.23 -4.61
CA ASP A 11 8.49 8.59 -6.01
C ASP A 11 9.64 9.58 -6.01
N ASP A 12 10.61 9.41 -6.90
CA ASP A 12 11.75 10.33 -6.97
C ASP A 12 11.40 11.67 -7.63
N ASP A 13 10.26 11.75 -8.33
CA ASP A 13 9.81 12.99 -8.97
C ASP A 13 9.03 13.84 -7.97
N GLN A 14 9.63 14.97 -7.60
CA GLN A 14 9.03 15.88 -6.64
C GLN A 14 7.66 16.40 -7.09
N ARG A 15 7.51 16.63 -8.41
CA ARG A 15 6.24 17.15 -8.93
C ARG A 15 5.12 16.15 -8.76
N ILE A 16 5.42 14.87 -8.98
CA ILE A 16 4.44 13.80 -8.79
C ILE A 16 4.09 13.68 -7.32
N ARG A 17 5.10 13.69 -6.44
CA ARG A 17 4.85 13.61 -4.99
C ARG A 17 3.93 14.73 -4.53
N LYS A 18 4.22 15.95 -4.95
CA LYS A 18 3.41 17.11 -4.55
C LYS A 18 1.98 17.04 -5.08
N LEU A 19 1.83 16.61 -6.33
CA LEU A 19 0.53 16.47 -6.93
C LEU A 19 -0.32 15.44 -6.18
N ILE A 20 0.24 14.28 -5.94
CA ILE A 20 -0.47 13.22 -5.25
C ILE A 20 -0.79 13.66 -3.82
N GLN A 21 0.18 14.25 -3.12
CA GLN A 21 -0.03 14.70 -1.76
C GLN A 21 -1.18 15.70 -1.66
N LYS A 22 -1.18 16.68 -2.54
CA LYS A 22 -2.23 17.69 -2.55
C LYS A 22 -3.59 17.05 -2.78
N TYR A 23 -3.69 16.19 -3.79
CA TYR A 23 -4.96 15.61 -4.16
C TYR A 23 -5.50 14.67 -3.08
N LEU A 24 -4.62 13.85 -2.51
CA LEU A 24 -5.03 12.94 -1.46
C LEU A 24 -5.46 13.69 -0.20
N ARG A 25 -4.75 14.75 0.16
CA ARG A 25 -5.13 15.57 1.31
C ARG A 25 -6.51 16.19 1.12
N MET A 26 -6.81 16.60 -0.11
CA MET A 26 -8.14 17.16 -0.42
C MET A 26 -9.23 16.11 -0.26
N ASN A 27 -8.87 14.84 -0.29
CA ASN A 27 -9.81 13.73 -0.15
C ASN A 27 -9.71 13.07 1.23
N ASN A 28 -9.23 13.82 2.22
CA ASN A 28 -9.21 13.41 3.62
C ASN A 28 -8.23 12.28 3.97
N TYR A 29 -7.11 12.22 3.27
CA TYR A 29 -6.04 11.29 3.63
C TYR A 29 -4.90 12.04 4.30
N LEU A 30 -4.22 11.36 5.21
CA LEU A 30 -2.93 11.82 5.71
C LEU A 30 -1.88 11.27 4.75
N VAL A 31 -0.90 12.10 4.39
CA VAL A 31 0.08 11.71 3.37
C VAL A 31 1.48 12.03 3.82
N SER A 32 2.36 11.03 3.75
CA SER A 32 3.81 11.23 3.89
C SER A 32 4.43 10.90 2.55
N THR A 33 5.51 11.56 2.20
CA THR A 33 6.18 11.33 0.92
C THR A 33 7.64 10.99 1.15
N ALA A 34 8.18 10.15 0.28
CA ALA A 34 9.58 9.77 0.29
C ALA A 34 10.12 9.80 -1.12
N SER A 35 11.37 10.21 -1.27
CA SER A 35 11.97 10.34 -2.59
C SER A 35 12.75 9.10 -3.02
N ASN A 36 12.93 8.15 -2.11
CA ASN A 36 13.63 6.91 -2.41
C ASN A 36 13.30 5.85 -1.36
N ALA A 37 13.78 4.63 -1.59
CA ALA A 37 13.47 3.50 -0.70
C ALA A 37 14.02 3.70 0.71
N SER A 38 15.22 4.26 0.83
CA SER A 38 15.85 4.48 2.14
C SER A 38 15.00 5.42 3.00
N GLU A 39 14.53 6.50 2.40
CA GLU A 39 13.69 7.45 3.10
C GLU A 39 12.35 6.81 3.48
N ALA A 40 11.81 6.00 2.58
CA ALA A 40 10.56 5.29 2.84
C ALA A 40 10.70 4.38 4.06
N PHE A 41 11.78 3.62 4.16
CA PHE A 41 12.00 2.74 5.30
C PHE A 41 12.12 3.49 6.61
N ARG A 42 12.71 4.68 6.60
CA ARG A 42 12.79 5.49 7.81
C ARG A 42 11.40 5.88 8.30
N TYR A 43 10.50 6.26 7.41
CA TYR A 43 9.14 6.59 7.80
C TYR A 43 8.38 5.35 8.29
N ILE A 44 8.59 4.22 7.64
CA ILE A 44 7.87 2.99 7.97
C ILE A 44 8.21 2.49 9.38
N THR A 45 9.42 2.76 9.85
CA THR A 45 9.80 2.36 11.21
C THR A 45 9.11 3.20 12.28
N ILE A 46 8.55 4.33 11.92
CA ILE A 46 7.95 5.27 12.86
C ILE A 46 6.44 5.34 12.74
N ILE A 47 5.92 5.19 11.54
CA ILE A 47 4.51 5.41 11.22
C ILE A 47 3.88 4.16 10.64
N ASP A 48 2.66 3.85 11.07
CA ASP A 48 1.87 2.79 10.46
C ASP A 48 1.11 3.38 9.29
N PHE A 49 1.28 2.79 8.12
CA PHE A 49 0.59 3.25 6.92
C PHE A 49 -0.52 2.30 6.52
N ASP A 50 -1.55 2.84 5.91
CA ASP A 50 -2.68 2.05 5.44
C ASP A 50 -2.52 1.64 3.98
N LEU A 51 -1.65 2.31 3.24
CA LEU A 51 -1.40 1.99 1.84
C LEU A 51 -0.09 2.62 1.40
N PHE A 52 0.64 1.90 0.55
CA PHE A 52 1.86 2.42 -0.08
C PHE A 52 1.59 2.66 -1.56
N ILE A 53 2.05 3.82 -2.06
CA ILE A 53 2.05 4.12 -3.49
C ILE A 53 3.52 4.22 -3.88
N VAL A 54 3.97 3.36 -4.78
CA VAL A 54 5.40 3.23 -5.07
C VAL A 54 5.68 3.32 -6.56
N ASP A 55 6.57 4.25 -6.93
CA ASP A 55 7.03 4.37 -8.31
C ASP A 55 7.98 3.21 -8.63
N VAL A 56 7.75 2.54 -9.75
CA VAL A 56 8.58 1.42 -10.16
C VAL A 56 9.99 1.87 -10.53
N MET A 57 10.09 3.02 -11.19
CA MET A 57 11.38 3.49 -11.70
C MET A 57 11.99 4.57 -10.83
N MET A 58 12.89 4.16 -9.95
CA MET A 58 13.60 5.09 -9.08
C MET A 58 15.11 4.79 -9.13
N PRO A 59 15.96 5.81 -8.97
CA PRO A 59 17.40 5.58 -8.88
C PRO A 59 17.72 4.84 -7.58
N GLY A 60 18.75 4.02 -7.60
CA GLY A 60 19.11 3.20 -6.46
C GLY A 60 18.23 1.96 -6.42
N GLU A 61 17.58 1.71 -5.29
CA GLU A 61 16.66 0.60 -5.18
C GLU A 61 15.36 0.93 -5.91
N ASP A 62 15.00 0.14 -6.90
CA ASP A 62 13.79 0.40 -7.66
C ASP A 62 12.53 -0.01 -6.90
N GLY A 63 11.37 0.40 -7.45
CA GLY A 63 10.10 0.18 -6.78
C GLY A 63 9.68 -1.28 -6.67
N LEU A 64 10.11 -2.13 -7.61
CA LEU A 64 9.78 -3.55 -7.53
C LEU A 64 10.54 -4.24 -6.40
N SER A 65 11.81 -3.89 -6.23
CA SER A 65 12.61 -4.41 -5.13
C SER A 65 12.05 -3.94 -3.79
N LEU A 66 11.71 -2.67 -3.69
CA LEU A 66 11.10 -2.12 -2.49
C LEU A 66 9.79 -2.84 -2.18
N THR A 67 8.96 -3.06 -3.20
CA THR A 67 7.69 -3.73 -3.03
C THR A 67 7.86 -5.14 -2.46
N LYS A 68 8.83 -5.89 -2.96
CA LYS A 68 9.09 -7.23 -2.44
C LYS A 68 9.45 -7.19 -0.96
N LYS A 69 10.29 -6.23 -0.57
CA LYS A 69 10.67 -6.08 0.83
C LYS A 69 9.49 -5.71 1.72
N LEU A 70 8.62 -4.85 1.20
CA LEU A 70 7.45 -4.43 1.97
C LEU A 70 6.46 -5.59 2.13
N LEU A 71 6.27 -6.37 1.08
CA LEU A 71 5.36 -7.53 1.15
C LEU A 71 5.85 -8.59 2.12
N ASP A 72 7.16 -8.73 2.28
CA ASP A 72 7.71 -9.70 3.23
C ASP A 72 7.47 -9.30 4.67
N LYS A 73 7.26 -8.02 4.93
CA LYS A 73 7.17 -7.51 6.30
C LYS A 73 5.79 -7.01 6.69
N PHE A 74 4.99 -6.60 5.73
CA PHE A 74 3.73 -5.94 6.01
C PHE A 74 2.59 -6.49 5.18
N TYR A 75 1.38 -6.37 5.69
CA TYR A 75 0.17 -6.72 4.93
C TYR A 75 -0.47 -5.49 4.30
N THR A 76 0.21 -4.36 4.40
CA THR A 76 -0.28 -3.10 3.85
C THR A 76 -0.37 -3.19 2.33
N PRO A 77 -1.49 -2.79 1.73
CA PRO A 77 -1.64 -2.86 0.27
C PRO A 77 -0.72 -1.88 -0.44
N ILE A 78 -0.35 -2.22 -1.68
CA ILE A 78 0.58 -1.44 -2.48
C ILE A 78 0.01 -1.19 -3.86
N ILE A 79 0.05 0.07 -4.29
CA ILE A 79 -0.25 0.46 -5.67
C ILE A 79 1.07 0.88 -6.32
N LEU A 80 1.39 0.28 -7.45
CA LEU A 80 2.58 0.65 -8.21
C LEU A 80 2.25 1.71 -9.25
N LEU A 81 3.13 2.69 -9.38
CA LEU A 81 3.04 3.71 -10.42
C LEU A 81 4.18 3.49 -11.39
N THR A 82 3.94 3.62 -12.68
CA THR A 82 5.02 3.42 -13.63
C THR A 82 4.77 4.16 -14.93
N ALA A 83 5.85 4.66 -15.54
CA ALA A 83 5.79 5.22 -16.87
C ALA A 83 5.77 4.13 -17.94
N ARG A 84 6.05 2.87 -17.55
CA ARG A 84 6.06 1.77 -18.50
C ARG A 84 4.65 1.34 -18.85
N LYS A 85 4.39 1.21 -20.12
CA LYS A 85 3.05 0.85 -20.59
C LYS A 85 2.98 -0.53 -21.22
N GLU A 86 4.10 -1.21 -21.31
CA GLU A 86 4.13 -2.52 -21.94
C GLU A 86 3.47 -3.58 -21.08
N THR A 87 2.77 -4.49 -21.71
CA THR A 87 2.05 -5.54 -21.03
C THR A 87 2.96 -6.38 -20.13
N SER A 88 4.16 -6.67 -20.61
CA SER A 88 5.12 -7.46 -19.82
C SER A 88 5.46 -6.79 -18.50
N ASP A 89 5.60 -5.46 -18.50
CA ASP A 89 5.93 -4.74 -17.28
C ASP A 89 4.76 -4.75 -16.29
N ARG A 90 3.54 -4.69 -16.82
CA ARG A 90 2.36 -4.77 -15.97
C ARG A 90 2.26 -6.14 -15.31
N ILE A 91 2.54 -7.18 -16.07
CA ILE A 91 2.50 -8.53 -15.55
C ILE A 91 3.53 -8.71 -14.44
N ILE A 92 4.75 -8.22 -14.65
CA ILE A 92 5.80 -8.30 -13.64
C ILE A 92 5.38 -7.55 -12.37
N GLY A 93 4.80 -6.37 -12.53
CA GLY A 93 4.32 -5.60 -11.38
C GLY A 93 3.28 -6.37 -10.57
N LEU A 94 2.31 -6.97 -11.25
CA LEU A 94 1.26 -7.72 -10.57
C LEU A 94 1.78 -9.02 -9.98
N GLU A 95 2.70 -9.69 -10.67
CA GLU A 95 3.30 -10.93 -10.15
C GLU A 95 4.14 -10.69 -8.92
N THR A 96 4.60 -9.46 -8.72
CA THR A 96 5.34 -9.10 -7.51
C THR A 96 4.43 -9.14 -6.28
N GLY A 97 3.13 -9.06 -6.48
CA GLY A 97 2.17 -9.11 -5.37
C GLY A 97 1.52 -7.78 -5.04
N ALA A 98 1.76 -6.76 -5.85
CA ALA A 98 1.10 -5.47 -5.65
C ALA A 98 -0.40 -5.61 -5.85
N ASP A 99 -1.16 -4.79 -5.15
CA ASP A 99 -2.62 -4.86 -5.21
C ASP A 99 -3.18 -4.17 -6.44
N ASP A 100 -2.47 -3.23 -7.01
CA ASP A 100 -2.89 -2.55 -8.22
C ASP A 100 -1.69 -1.88 -8.91
N TYR A 101 -1.93 -1.37 -10.10
CA TYR A 101 -0.90 -0.87 -10.97
C TYR A 101 -1.49 0.27 -11.79
N ILE A 102 -0.86 1.42 -11.78
CA ILE A 102 -1.32 2.59 -12.52
C ILE A 102 -0.22 3.12 -13.42
N SER A 103 -0.53 3.34 -14.70
CA SER A 103 0.42 3.89 -15.65
C SER A 103 0.43 5.41 -15.60
N LYS A 104 1.62 5.99 -15.68
CA LYS A 104 1.77 7.44 -15.82
C LYS A 104 1.68 7.81 -17.29
N PRO A 105 1.10 8.93 -17.65
CA PRO A 105 0.42 9.87 -16.79
C PRO A 105 -0.95 9.35 -16.38
N PHE A 106 -1.40 9.71 -15.18
CA PHE A 106 -2.68 9.24 -14.68
C PHE A 106 -3.51 10.42 -14.18
N GLU A 107 -4.82 10.20 -14.11
CA GLU A 107 -5.71 11.16 -13.50
C GLU A 107 -5.70 10.94 -11.99
N PRO A 108 -5.52 11.98 -11.18
CA PRO A 108 -5.54 11.80 -9.72
C PRO A 108 -6.81 11.12 -9.23
N ARG A 109 -7.94 11.36 -9.92
CA ARG A 109 -9.19 10.70 -9.56
C ARG A 109 -9.12 9.19 -9.73
N GLU A 110 -8.39 8.71 -10.73
CA GLU A 110 -8.20 7.28 -10.93
C GLU A 110 -7.51 6.65 -9.72
N LEU A 111 -6.49 7.34 -9.21
CA LEU A 111 -5.76 6.87 -8.03
C LEU A 111 -6.70 6.76 -6.83
N ILE A 112 -7.51 7.78 -6.60
CA ILE A 112 -8.48 7.78 -5.49
C ILE A 112 -9.45 6.60 -5.62
N LEU A 113 -9.98 6.38 -6.81
CA LEU A 113 -10.96 5.31 -7.02
C LEU A 113 -10.34 3.93 -6.78
N ARG A 114 -9.10 3.73 -7.19
CA ARG A 114 -8.40 2.47 -6.94
C ARG A 114 -8.11 2.27 -5.46
N MET A 115 -7.73 3.33 -4.77
CA MET A 115 -7.51 3.28 -3.33
C MET A 115 -8.80 2.90 -2.61
N GLU A 116 -9.89 3.55 -2.96
CA GLU A 116 -11.18 3.26 -2.34
C GLU A 116 -11.61 1.81 -2.58
N SER A 117 -11.35 1.32 -3.78
CA SER A 117 -11.66 -0.07 -4.11
C SER A 117 -10.86 -1.05 -3.24
N ILE A 118 -9.58 -0.76 -3.03
CA ILE A 118 -8.73 -1.58 -2.18
C ILE A 118 -9.22 -1.56 -0.73
N PHE A 119 -9.51 -0.37 -0.20
CA PHE A 119 -9.96 -0.25 1.17
C PHE A 119 -11.31 -0.94 1.38
N LYS A 120 -12.17 -0.89 0.38
CA LYS A 120 -13.46 -1.55 0.45
C LYS A 120 -13.29 -3.07 0.52
N ARG A 121 -12.38 -3.63 -0.26
CA ARG A 121 -12.10 -5.06 -0.23
C ARG A 121 -11.55 -5.49 1.12
N ILE A 122 -10.65 -4.71 1.68
CA ILE A 122 -10.06 -5.00 2.99
C ILE A 122 -11.12 -4.97 4.07
N LYS A 123 -11.99 -3.98 4.04
CA LYS A 123 -13.07 -3.86 5.02
C LYS A 123 -14.00 -5.07 4.96
N LYS A 124 -14.37 -5.51 3.76
CA LYS A 124 -15.23 -6.68 3.60
C LYS A 124 -14.57 -7.94 4.13
N PHE A 125 -13.28 -8.09 3.86
CA PHE A 125 -12.52 -9.24 4.33
C PHE A 125 -12.47 -9.28 5.85
N ASP A 126 -12.19 -8.15 6.48
CA ASP A 126 -12.12 -8.04 7.93
C ASP A 126 -13.48 -8.33 8.57
N GLU A 127 -14.54 -7.85 7.98
CA GLU A 127 -15.88 -8.10 8.48
C GLU A 127 -16.23 -9.58 8.43
N LYS A 128 -15.90 -10.26 7.34
CA LYS A 128 -16.15 -11.68 7.20
C LYS A 128 -15.34 -12.47 8.20
N LYS A 129 -14.09 -12.10 8.39
CA LYS A 129 -13.22 -12.79 9.32
C LYS A 129 -13.67 -12.59 10.74
N SER A 130 -14.15 -11.40 11.07
CA SER A 130 -14.66 -11.10 12.39
C SER A 130 -15.90 -11.96 12.70
N LYS A 131 -16.80 -12.11 11.75
CA LYS A 131 -17.97 -12.95 11.93
C LYS A 131 -17.59 -14.41 12.13
N LYS A 132 -16.59 -14.87 11.39
CA LYS A 132 -16.12 -16.23 11.51
C LYS A 132 -15.48 -16.44 12.89
N ASP A 133 -14.70 -15.49 13.34
CA ASP A 133 -14.06 -15.56 14.64
C ASP A 133 -15.07 -15.60 15.76
N ILE A 134 -16.14 -14.84 15.65
CA ILE A 134 -17.20 -14.84 16.64
C ILE A 134 -17.85 -16.22 16.72
N ARG A 135 -18.04 -16.87 15.58
CA ARG A 135 -18.64 -18.19 15.55
C ARG A 135 -17.74 -19.24 16.16
N ILE A 136 -16.46 -19.13 15.95
CA ILE A 136 -15.49 -20.04 16.49
C ILE A 136 -15.22 -19.75 17.97
N GLY A 137 -15.49 -18.53 18.38
CA GLY A 137 -15.36 -18.16 19.77
C GLY A 137 -13.96 -17.85 20.22
N PHE A 138 -13.55 -18.50 21.28
CA PHE A 138 -12.29 -18.17 21.90
C PHE A 138 -11.04 -18.41 21.05
N LEU A 139 -11.20 -18.96 19.87
CA LEU A 139 -10.06 -19.20 19.03
C LEU A 139 -9.63 -17.95 18.29
N LYS A 140 -10.38 -16.88 18.48
CA LYS A 140 -10.06 -15.66 17.82
C LYS A 140 -8.75 -15.03 18.27
N PHE A 141 -7.96 -14.51 17.33
CA PHE A 141 -6.82 -13.70 17.65
C PHE A 141 -6.63 -12.69 16.53
N ASP A 142 -5.79 -11.70 16.75
CA ASP A 142 -5.64 -10.58 15.85
C ASP A 142 -5.09 -11.01 14.50
N SER A 143 -5.92 -10.99 13.49
CA SER A 143 -5.56 -11.45 12.18
C SER A 143 -4.59 -10.54 11.45
N ARG A 144 -4.43 -9.32 11.94
CA ARG A 144 -3.51 -8.44 11.28
C ARG A 144 -2.10 -8.65 11.72
N ARG A 145 -1.92 -9.07 12.95
CA ARG A 145 -0.61 -9.22 13.45
C ARG A 145 -0.16 -10.60 13.52
N GLN A 146 -1.07 -11.52 13.47
CA GLN A 146 -0.81 -12.76 13.70
C GLN A 146 0.02 -13.35 12.89
N GLU A 147 -0.10 -13.16 11.80
CA GLU A 147 0.71 -13.77 11.00
C GLU A 147 1.98 -13.41 11.30
N LEU A 148 2.05 -12.60 12.12
CA LEU A 148 3.22 -12.25 12.50
C LEU A 148 3.55 -13.09 13.57
N TRP A 149 2.69 -13.75 14.09
CA TRP A 149 3.02 -14.59 15.09
C TRP A 149 2.25 -15.79 14.93
N ASN A 150 1.95 -16.10 13.91
CA ASN A 150 1.49 -17.24 13.68
C ASN A 150 2.11 -17.63 12.62
N GLY A 151 2.14 -17.16 12.27
CA GLY A 151 2.77 -17.49 11.42
C GLY A 151 3.97 -17.10 11.84
N ASN A 152 3.99 -16.78 12.01
CA ASN A 152 4.62 -16.48 12.56
C ASN A 152 4.88 -16.34 13.71
N ASN A 153 4.35 -16.16 13.99
CA ASN A 153 4.21 -16.15 14.96
C ASN A 153 3.71 -15.98 15.79
N LEU A 154 3.28 -15.67 15.98
CA LEU A 154 2.54 -15.59 16.70
C LEU A 154 2.01 -16.49 16.81
N ILE A 155 1.91 -16.94 16.42
CA ILE A 155 1.60 -17.87 16.31
C ILE A 155 1.61 -18.18 16.01
#